data_2d899101de394d8d1cc503dc4fdcb1c8
#
_entry.id   2d899101de394d8d1cc503dc4fdcb1c8
#
_cell.length_a   1.000
_cell.length_b   1.000
_cell.length_c   1.000
_cell.angle_alpha   90.00
_cell.angle_beta   90.00
_cell.angle_gamma   90.00
#
_symmetry.space_group_name_H-M   'P 1'
#
loop_
_entity.id
_entity.type
_entity.pdbx_description
1 polymer ?
#
loop_
_entity_poly.entity_id
_entity_poly.type
_entity_poly.pdbx_seq_one_letter_code
_entity_poly.pdbx_strand_id
1 'polypeptide(L)'
;MSSGVCCGVADPTIQLKWWTAAIVTLLAAYIFSVYLQGKGFIGMLPILLAAIVGYIVSIPLGLVNWSAFGQEALLRAPVITLPRFNDPMTLTAIVGIGIMAIATIPESTAHLYQISLYVDHLAEEQGRKKYGLAEYIGFNLMLDGLDDFINGLFGSTAGTNYGENNSLMVITRNYAGPALLTAGVIAMVLGFIGPLAEAINSIPTAVSGGLAIYLFGVIGMQGIALMMAEKVNLYDPRQLAIGAIILIVGIGGNIGFPGGFLPIPLLQGIFPSGWPAIATGAVLGILFNLFTNAFKPSTERANILNK
;
A
#
# COMPACT_ATOMS: atom_id res chain seq x y z
N MET A 1 -1.48 9.51 -22.60
CA MET A 1 -2.45 10.61 -22.52
C MET A 1 -2.93 10.70 -21.11
N SER A 2 -2.34 11.43 -20.55
CA SER A 2 -2.39 12.53 -19.76
C SER A 2 -3.70 12.72 -19.18
N SER A 3 -3.75 12.73 -18.19
CA SER A 3 -3.72 13.69 -17.61
C SER A 3 -4.56 14.40 -16.82
N GLY A 4 -4.31 15.22 -16.24
CA GLY A 4 -5.07 16.26 -15.63
C GLY A 4 -5.80 15.83 -14.44
N VAL A 5 -5.21 15.00 -13.69
CA VAL A 5 -5.70 14.69 -12.39
C VAL A 5 -4.94 15.48 -11.38
N CYS A 6 -5.67 16.13 -10.57
CA CYS A 6 -5.26 17.01 -9.51
C CYS A 6 -4.69 18.35 -9.95
N CYS A 7 -5.41 19.38 -9.64
CA CYS A 7 -4.95 20.77 -9.55
C CYS A 7 -4.63 21.52 -10.84
N GLY A 8 -5.30 21.18 -11.95
CA GLY A 8 -5.05 21.91 -13.18
C GLY A 8 -6.05 21.74 -14.30
N VAL A 9 -7.10 20.95 -14.12
CA VAL A 9 -8.12 20.81 -15.16
C VAL A 9 -9.05 22.00 -15.13
N ALA A 10 -9.02 22.74 -16.22
CA ALA A 10 -9.79 23.96 -16.39
C ALA A 10 -11.31 23.75 -16.51
N ASP A 11 -11.80 22.51 -16.64
CA ASP A 11 -13.24 22.26 -16.81
C ASP A 11 -13.89 21.70 -15.53
N PRO A 12 -14.68 22.51 -14.81
CA PRO A 12 -15.37 22.09 -13.59
C PRO A 12 -16.34 20.92 -13.78
N THR A 13 -16.87 20.76 -15.00
CA THR A 13 -17.86 19.69 -15.29
C THR A 13 -17.19 18.32 -15.34
N ILE A 14 -15.97 18.24 -15.87
CA ILE A 14 -15.17 17.02 -15.91
C ILE A 14 -14.77 16.65 -14.48
N GLN A 15 -14.32 17.61 -13.69
CA GLN A 15 -13.98 17.37 -12.29
C GLN A 15 -15.17 16.84 -11.50
N LEU A 16 -16.34 17.43 -11.68
CA LEU A 16 -17.56 16.99 -11.00
C LEU A 16 -17.90 15.52 -11.30
N LYS A 17 -17.82 15.11 -12.57
CA LYS A 17 -18.04 13.70 -12.97
C LYS A 17 -17.07 12.75 -12.29
N TRP A 18 -15.78 13.10 -12.26
CA TRP A 18 -14.75 12.31 -11.62
C TRP A 18 -14.99 12.18 -10.12
N TRP A 19 -15.25 13.30 -9.44
CA TRP A 19 -15.53 13.29 -8.00
C TRP A 19 -16.81 12.54 -7.67
N THR A 20 -17.85 12.65 -8.51
CA THR A 20 -19.11 11.90 -8.33
C THR A 20 -18.83 10.39 -8.35
N ALA A 21 -18.12 9.89 -9.36
CA ALA A 21 -17.78 8.48 -9.44
C ALA A 21 -16.92 8.02 -8.25
N ALA A 22 -15.91 8.82 -7.86
CA ALA A 22 -15.02 8.49 -6.74
C ALA A 22 -15.79 8.45 -5.41
N ILE A 23 -16.62 9.46 -5.13
CA ILE A 23 -17.39 9.54 -3.86
C ILE A 23 -18.43 8.42 -3.78
N VAL A 24 -19.13 8.13 -4.88
CA VAL A 24 -20.10 7.02 -4.89
C VAL A 24 -19.40 5.68 -4.63
N THR A 25 -18.22 5.46 -5.24
CA THR A 25 -17.43 4.26 -5.01
C THR A 25 -16.94 4.17 -3.57
N LEU A 26 -16.44 5.27 -3.00
CA LEU A 26 -16.03 5.36 -1.60
C LEU A 26 -17.18 5.00 -0.65
N LEU A 27 -18.35 5.63 -0.86
CA LEU A 27 -19.54 5.38 -0.03
C LEU A 27 -20.03 3.95 -0.16
N ALA A 28 -20.02 3.39 -1.37
CA ALA A 28 -20.35 1.99 -1.59
C ALA A 28 -19.38 1.06 -0.85
N ALA A 29 -18.07 1.32 -0.91
CA ALA A 29 -17.06 0.56 -0.18
C ALA A 29 -17.30 0.60 1.33
N TYR A 30 -17.58 1.78 1.88
CA TYR A 30 -17.91 1.94 3.29
C TYR A 30 -19.17 1.17 3.68
N ILE A 31 -20.27 1.36 2.94
CA ILE A 31 -21.55 0.71 3.23
C ILE A 31 -21.41 -0.81 3.17
N PHE A 32 -20.80 -1.33 2.12
CA PHE A 32 -20.65 -2.77 1.97
C PHE A 32 -19.71 -3.38 3.01
N SER A 33 -18.64 -2.71 3.37
CA SER A 33 -17.71 -3.18 4.41
C SER A 33 -18.35 -3.23 5.79
N VAL A 34 -19.26 -2.29 6.10
CA VAL A 34 -19.91 -2.22 7.43
C VAL A 34 -21.15 -3.13 7.48
N TYR A 35 -22.03 -3.02 6.49
CA TYR A 35 -23.37 -3.64 6.57
C TYR A 35 -23.45 -5.07 6.00
N LEU A 36 -22.47 -5.49 5.17
CA LEU A 36 -22.42 -6.85 4.63
C LEU A 36 -21.51 -7.77 5.45
N GLN A 37 -20.77 -7.25 6.43
CA GLN A 37 -19.92 -8.07 7.26
C GLN A 37 -20.71 -9.22 7.92
N GLY A 38 -20.18 -10.45 7.78
CA GLY A 38 -20.83 -11.64 8.34
C GLY A 38 -22.00 -12.21 7.52
N LYS A 39 -22.37 -11.59 6.39
CA LYS A 39 -23.47 -12.07 5.54
C LYS A 39 -23.02 -13.07 4.47
N GLY A 40 -22.32 -14.13 4.88
CA GLY A 40 -21.89 -15.19 4.00
C GLY A 40 -20.97 -14.73 2.87
N PHE A 41 -21.13 -15.31 1.67
CA PHE A 41 -20.26 -15.04 0.52
C PHE A 41 -20.25 -13.56 0.08
N ILE A 42 -21.41 -12.89 0.10
CA ILE A 42 -21.52 -11.48 -0.29
C ILE A 42 -20.73 -10.57 0.66
N GLY A 43 -20.70 -10.91 1.95
CA GLY A 43 -19.93 -10.19 2.95
C GLY A 43 -18.40 -10.29 2.79
N MET A 44 -17.93 -11.20 1.93
CA MET A 44 -16.51 -11.34 1.60
C MET A 44 -16.08 -10.51 0.39
N LEU A 45 -17.02 -9.82 -0.29
CA LEU A 45 -16.77 -9.11 -1.55
C LEU A 45 -17.02 -7.59 -1.49
N PRO A 46 -16.84 -6.90 -0.36
CA PRO A 46 -17.27 -5.50 -0.22
C PRO A 46 -16.57 -4.57 -1.23
N ILE A 47 -15.29 -4.75 -1.45
CA ILE A 47 -14.50 -3.92 -2.36
C ILE A 47 -14.85 -4.19 -3.82
N LEU A 48 -15.03 -5.46 -4.19
CA LEU A 48 -15.45 -5.82 -5.54
C LEU A 48 -16.85 -5.25 -5.87
N LEU A 49 -17.78 -5.36 -4.93
CA LEU A 49 -19.13 -4.80 -5.11
C LEU A 49 -19.09 -3.27 -5.23
N ALA A 50 -18.25 -2.61 -4.45
CA ALA A 50 -18.05 -1.17 -4.57
C ALA A 50 -17.42 -0.77 -5.91
N ALA A 51 -16.46 -1.55 -6.41
CA ALA A 51 -15.90 -1.35 -7.74
C ALA A 51 -16.96 -1.48 -8.84
N ILE A 52 -17.82 -2.48 -8.75
CA ILE A 52 -18.94 -2.69 -9.69
C ILE A 52 -19.92 -1.51 -9.65
N VAL A 53 -20.32 -1.05 -8.48
CA VAL A 53 -21.19 0.12 -8.33
C VAL A 53 -20.55 1.36 -8.93
N GLY A 54 -19.27 1.62 -8.61
CA GLY A 54 -18.53 2.75 -9.18
C GLY A 54 -18.39 2.67 -10.69
N TYR A 55 -18.14 1.47 -11.23
CA TYR A 55 -18.07 1.24 -12.66
C TYR A 55 -19.40 1.52 -13.35
N ILE A 56 -20.51 1.00 -12.81
CA ILE A 56 -21.88 1.22 -13.33
C ILE A 56 -22.21 2.72 -13.36
N VAL A 57 -21.90 3.45 -12.29
CA VAL A 57 -22.11 4.90 -12.23
C VAL A 57 -21.22 5.65 -13.22
N SER A 58 -20.04 5.15 -13.51
CA SER A 58 -19.10 5.75 -14.47
C SER A 58 -19.58 5.65 -15.93
N ILE A 59 -20.46 4.71 -16.26
CA ILE A 59 -21.01 4.54 -17.62
C ILE A 59 -21.78 5.79 -18.09
N PRO A 60 -22.84 6.24 -17.39
CA PRO A 60 -23.60 7.43 -17.82
C PRO A 60 -22.78 8.73 -17.70
N LEU A 61 -21.74 8.74 -16.86
CA LEU A 61 -20.84 9.88 -16.75
C LEU A 61 -19.85 9.97 -17.93
N GLY A 62 -19.77 8.94 -18.79
CA GLY A 62 -18.86 8.89 -19.92
C GLY A 62 -17.38 8.73 -19.53
N LEU A 63 -17.10 8.12 -18.38
CA LEU A 63 -15.75 7.94 -17.87
C LEU A 63 -15.12 6.60 -18.29
N VAL A 64 -15.92 5.66 -18.80
CA VAL A 64 -15.46 4.33 -19.21
C VAL A 64 -14.82 4.40 -20.61
N ASN A 65 -13.62 3.87 -20.73
CA ASN A 65 -12.93 3.79 -22.01
C ASN A 65 -13.31 2.52 -22.77
N TRP A 66 -14.28 2.62 -23.65
CA TRP A 66 -14.77 1.50 -24.46
C TRP A 66 -13.78 1.07 -25.56
N SER A 67 -12.83 1.93 -25.96
CA SER A 67 -11.85 1.59 -26.97
C SER A 67 -10.76 0.62 -26.46
N ALA A 68 -10.73 0.36 -25.16
CA ALA A 68 -9.85 -0.63 -24.56
C ALA A 68 -10.27 -2.08 -24.86
N PHE A 69 -11.53 -2.29 -25.27
CA PHE A 69 -12.04 -3.63 -25.54
C PHE A 69 -11.75 -4.09 -26.96
N GLY A 70 -11.40 -5.40 -27.12
CA GLY A 70 -11.16 -6.02 -28.41
C GLY A 70 -9.75 -5.76 -28.96
N GLN A 71 -8.81 -5.27 -28.16
CA GLN A 71 -7.43 -5.01 -28.54
C GLN A 71 -6.51 -6.22 -28.27
N GLU A 72 -6.85 -7.03 -27.27
CA GLU A 72 -6.01 -8.11 -26.79
C GLU A 72 -6.48 -9.48 -27.31
N ALA A 73 -5.53 -10.37 -27.55
CA ALA A 73 -5.85 -11.77 -27.86
C ALA A 73 -6.53 -12.45 -26.66
N LEU A 74 -7.35 -13.48 -26.95
CA LEU A 74 -8.04 -14.24 -25.91
C LEU A 74 -7.06 -14.83 -24.87
N LEU A 75 -5.93 -15.35 -25.35
CA LEU A 75 -4.83 -15.83 -24.50
C LEU A 75 -3.58 -14.98 -24.76
N ARG A 76 -3.02 -14.45 -23.70
CA ARG A 76 -1.82 -13.62 -23.70
C ARG A 76 -0.68 -14.36 -23.02
N ALA A 77 0.43 -14.52 -23.70
CA ALA A 77 1.64 -15.04 -23.09
C ALA A 77 2.32 -13.96 -22.22
N PRO A 78 2.96 -14.35 -21.10
CA PRO A 78 3.74 -13.42 -20.31
C PRO A 78 4.92 -12.90 -21.12
N VAL A 79 5.18 -11.59 -21.01
CA VAL A 79 6.35 -10.96 -21.62
C VAL A 79 7.51 -11.08 -20.64
N ILE A 80 8.45 -11.98 -20.94
CA ILE A 80 9.64 -12.17 -20.13
C ILE A 80 10.73 -11.25 -20.66
N THR A 81 11.24 -10.36 -19.84
CA THR A 81 12.36 -9.48 -20.18
C THR A 81 13.50 -9.72 -19.21
N LEU A 82 14.66 -10.10 -19.73
CA LEU A 82 15.84 -10.28 -18.88
C LEU A 82 16.50 -8.94 -18.55
N PRO A 83 17.15 -8.82 -17.39
CA PRO A 83 17.85 -7.62 -16.98
C PRO A 83 18.93 -7.20 -17.99
N ARG A 84 18.97 -5.92 -18.32
CA ARG A 84 19.98 -5.32 -19.22
C ARG A 84 20.97 -4.52 -18.39
N PHE A 85 22.15 -5.07 -18.15
CA PHE A 85 23.19 -4.41 -17.35
C PHE A 85 24.05 -3.40 -18.11
N ASN A 86 23.91 -3.32 -19.44
CA ASN A 86 24.70 -2.42 -20.29
C ASN A 86 24.07 -1.04 -20.48
N ASP A 87 22.93 -0.76 -19.85
CA ASP A 87 22.26 0.52 -19.95
C ASP A 87 22.93 1.53 -18.98
N PRO A 88 23.23 2.78 -19.42
CA PRO A 88 23.77 3.83 -18.54
C PRO A 88 22.90 4.11 -17.31
N MET A 89 21.60 3.86 -17.38
CA MET A 89 20.65 4.05 -16.27
C MET A 89 20.65 2.90 -15.25
N THR A 90 21.35 1.78 -15.54
CA THR A 90 21.34 0.59 -14.68
C THR A 90 21.78 0.89 -13.25
N LEU A 91 22.87 1.63 -13.08
CA LEU A 91 23.37 1.98 -11.75
C LEU A 91 22.36 2.84 -10.97
N THR A 92 21.76 3.82 -11.64
CA THR A 92 20.73 4.69 -11.04
C THR A 92 19.49 3.88 -10.63
N ALA A 93 19.08 2.93 -11.46
CA ALA A 93 17.97 2.04 -11.15
C ALA A 93 18.27 1.14 -9.94
N ILE A 94 19.45 0.50 -9.91
CA ILE A 94 19.88 -0.38 -8.81
C ILE A 94 19.94 0.40 -7.49
N VAL A 95 20.58 1.58 -7.49
CA VAL A 95 20.70 2.39 -6.27
C VAL A 95 19.33 2.94 -5.86
N GLY A 96 18.51 3.38 -6.83
CA GLY A 96 17.17 3.92 -6.55
C GLY A 96 16.24 2.90 -5.90
N ILE A 97 16.17 1.69 -6.46
CA ILE A 97 15.36 0.60 -5.91
C ILE A 97 15.96 0.08 -4.60
N GLY A 98 17.29 -0.04 -4.52
CA GLY A 98 17.97 -0.51 -3.31
C GLY A 98 17.71 0.36 -2.08
N ILE A 99 17.59 1.69 -2.25
CA ILE A 99 17.22 2.59 -1.15
C ILE A 99 15.74 2.44 -0.77
N MET A 100 14.85 2.13 -1.72
CA MET A 100 13.46 1.83 -1.40
C MET A 100 13.32 0.62 -0.48
N ALA A 101 14.23 -0.35 -0.52
CA ALA A 101 14.24 -1.50 0.39
C ALA A 101 14.30 -1.07 1.88
N ILE A 102 14.93 0.07 2.20
CA ILE A 102 14.93 0.62 3.57
C ILE A 102 13.53 1.02 4.03
N ALA A 103 12.64 1.38 3.11
CA ALA A 103 11.25 1.69 3.42
C ALA A 103 10.36 0.44 3.42
N THR A 104 10.60 -0.52 2.51
CA THR A 104 9.77 -1.73 2.38
C THR A 104 10.00 -2.72 3.52
N ILE A 105 11.21 -2.81 4.08
CA ILE A 105 11.47 -3.70 5.24
C ILE A 105 10.61 -3.34 6.46
N PRO A 106 10.55 -2.09 6.95
CA PRO A 106 9.63 -1.72 8.02
C PRO A 106 8.17 -1.91 7.64
N GLU A 107 7.79 -1.65 6.38
CA GLU A 107 6.44 -1.82 5.87
C GLU A 107 6.02 -3.29 5.94
N SER A 108 6.77 -4.22 5.33
CA SER A 108 6.50 -5.65 5.36
C SER A 108 6.47 -6.20 6.79
N THR A 109 7.36 -5.71 7.65
CA THR A 109 7.37 -6.05 9.08
C THR A 109 6.08 -5.61 9.76
N ALA A 110 5.65 -4.37 9.53
CA ALA A 110 4.43 -3.83 10.11
C ALA A 110 3.19 -4.57 9.64
N HIS A 111 3.11 -4.90 8.34
CA HIS A 111 1.97 -5.64 7.77
C HIS A 111 1.82 -7.03 8.37
N LEU A 112 2.92 -7.79 8.50
CA LEU A 112 2.86 -9.12 9.13
C LEU A 112 2.51 -9.03 10.62
N TYR A 113 3.08 -8.04 11.32
CA TYR A 113 2.78 -7.82 12.72
C TYR A 113 1.30 -7.46 12.93
N GLN A 114 0.74 -6.58 12.10
CA GLN A 114 -0.69 -6.26 12.12
C GLN A 114 -1.56 -7.50 11.93
N ILE A 115 -1.28 -8.30 10.90
CA ILE A 115 -2.02 -9.54 10.65
C ILE A 115 -1.93 -10.47 11.86
N SER A 116 -0.74 -10.62 12.47
CA SER A 116 -0.57 -11.41 13.69
C SER A 116 -1.51 -10.95 14.79
N LEU A 117 -1.60 -9.65 15.05
CA LEU A 117 -2.49 -9.09 16.08
C LEU A 117 -3.96 -9.42 15.82
N TYR A 118 -4.42 -9.23 14.57
CA TYR A 118 -5.82 -9.50 14.21
C TYR A 118 -6.16 -10.98 14.23
N VAL A 119 -5.25 -11.84 13.77
CA VAL A 119 -5.42 -13.31 13.80
C VAL A 119 -5.43 -13.84 15.23
N ASP A 120 -4.52 -13.36 16.07
CA ASP A 120 -4.42 -13.76 17.46
C ASP A 120 -5.65 -13.28 18.27
N HIS A 121 -6.13 -12.06 18.00
CA HIS A 121 -7.37 -11.55 18.59
C HIS A 121 -8.59 -12.41 18.19
N LEU A 122 -8.71 -12.76 16.92
CA LEU A 122 -9.78 -13.63 16.44
C LEU A 122 -9.69 -15.04 17.03
N ALA A 123 -8.47 -15.56 17.21
CA ALA A 123 -8.24 -16.85 17.85
C ALA A 123 -8.70 -16.83 19.31
N GLU A 124 -8.40 -15.75 20.05
CA GLU A 124 -8.86 -15.53 21.42
C GLU A 124 -10.39 -15.46 21.50
N GLU A 125 -11.06 -14.70 20.61
CA GLU A 125 -12.53 -14.64 20.53
C GLU A 125 -13.16 -16.02 20.33
N GLN A 126 -12.46 -16.91 19.61
CA GLN A 126 -12.92 -18.29 19.33
C GLN A 126 -12.46 -19.31 20.38
N GLY A 127 -11.78 -18.89 21.45
CA GLY A 127 -11.23 -19.77 22.47
C GLY A 127 -10.10 -20.67 21.96
N ARG A 128 -9.40 -20.27 20.89
CA ARG A 128 -8.27 -20.99 20.30
C ARG A 128 -6.94 -20.44 20.80
N LYS A 129 -5.88 -21.24 20.66
CA LYS A 129 -4.51 -20.80 20.95
C LYS A 129 -4.07 -19.74 19.90
N LYS A 130 -3.32 -18.76 20.35
CA LYS A 130 -2.67 -17.76 19.48
C LYS A 130 -1.75 -18.45 18.47
N TYR A 131 -1.71 -17.91 17.27
CA TYR A 131 -0.85 -18.41 16.20
C TYR A 131 0.55 -17.81 16.24
N GLY A 132 0.73 -16.59 16.77
CA GLY A 132 2.02 -15.93 16.92
C GLY A 132 2.76 -15.69 15.61
N LEU A 133 2.05 -15.25 14.56
CA LEU A 133 2.64 -15.05 13.23
C LEU A 133 3.80 -14.05 13.25
N ALA A 134 3.84 -13.15 14.22
CA ALA A 134 4.94 -12.20 14.38
C ALA A 134 6.31 -12.86 14.57
N GLU A 135 6.36 -14.08 15.05
CA GLU A 135 7.62 -14.84 15.21
C GLU A 135 8.26 -15.17 13.85
N TYR A 136 7.47 -15.16 12.76
CA TYR A 136 7.91 -15.48 11.40
C TYR A 136 8.28 -14.25 10.56
N ILE A 137 8.43 -13.06 11.16
CA ILE A 137 8.77 -11.83 10.44
C ILE A 137 10.05 -12.00 9.62
N GLY A 138 11.11 -12.58 10.20
CA GLY A 138 12.36 -12.81 9.49
C GLY A 138 12.22 -13.73 8.27
N PHE A 139 11.41 -14.78 8.40
CA PHE A 139 11.11 -15.70 7.31
C PHE A 139 10.27 -15.02 6.20
N ASN A 140 9.29 -14.20 6.59
CA ASN A 140 8.49 -13.41 5.66
C ASN A 140 9.37 -12.45 4.84
N LEU A 141 10.28 -11.72 5.49
CA LEU A 141 11.20 -10.81 4.80
C LEU A 141 12.13 -11.54 3.83
N MET A 142 12.58 -12.75 4.20
CA MET A 142 13.40 -13.57 3.31
C MET A 142 12.60 -14.01 2.08
N LEU A 143 11.34 -14.40 2.23
CA LEU A 143 10.47 -14.78 1.11
C LEU A 143 10.11 -13.57 0.24
N ASP A 144 9.87 -12.41 0.83
CA ASP A 144 9.62 -11.14 0.14
C ASP A 144 10.82 -10.77 -0.77
N GLY A 145 12.05 -10.84 -0.23
CA GLY A 145 13.26 -10.62 -1.02
C GLY A 145 13.51 -11.67 -2.11
N LEU A 146 13.11 -12.93 -1.88
CA LEU A 146 13.17 -13.98 -2.89
C LEU A 146 12.17 -13.73 -4.02
N ASP A 147 10.96 -13.29 -3.69
CA ASP A 147 9.94 -12.88 -4.66
C ASP A 147 10.43 -11.73 -5.53
N ASP A 148 11.00 -10.69 -4.92
CA ASP A 148 11.60 -9.55 -5.62
C ASP A 148 12.72 -9.97 -6.59
N PHE A 149 13.57 -10.90 -6.16
CA PHE A 149 14.63 -11.43 -6.99
C PHE A 149 14.09 -12.18 -8.21
N ILE A 150 13.09 -13.05 -8.01
CA ILE A 150 12.43 -13.80 -9.08
C ILE A 150 11.73 -12.84 -10.05
N ASN A 151 10.96 -11.89 -9.53
CA ASN A 151 10.27 -10.88 -10.33
C ASN A 151 11.25 -10.06 -11.17
N GLY A 152 12.38 -9.64 -10.59
CA GLY A 152 13.44 -8.94 -11.31
C GLY A 152 14.08 -9.76 -12.42
N LEU A 153 14.28 -11.07 -12.23
CA LEU A 153 14.82 -11.97 -13.27
C LEU A 153 13.89 -12.08 -14.48
N PHE A 154 12.58 -12.05 -14.26
CA PHE A 154 11.60 -12.17 -15.33
C PHE A 154 11.11 -10.81 -15.87
N GLY A 155 11.68 -9.71 -15.40
CA GLY A 155 11.37 -8.37 -15.88
C GLY A 155 10.04 -7.82 -15.35
N SER A 156 9.57 -8.34 -14.23
CA SER A 156 8.44 -7.80 -13.48
C SER A 156 8.89 -6.72 -12.49
N THR A 157 7.93 -6.00 -11.92
CA THR A 157 8.18 -5.05 -10.83
C THR A 157 8.43 -5.80 -9.53
N ALA A 158 9.15 -5.16 -8.61
CA ALA A 158 9.30 -5.65 -7.23
C ALA A 158 7.93 -5.85 -6.59
N GLY A 159 7.80 -6.91 -5.80
CA GLY A 159 6.65 -7.21 -4.97
C GLY A 159 6.75 -6.54 -3.60
N THR A 160 5.71 -6.61 -2.83
CA THR A 160 5.69 -6.26 -1.41
C THR A 160 4.43 -6.81 -0.75
N ASN A 161 4.39 -6.82 0.55
CA ASN A 161 3.17 -7.14 1.29
C ASN A 161 2.16 -6.00 1.17
N TYR A 162 1.10 -6.18 0.38
CA TYR A 162 0.10 -5.14 0.15
C TYR A 162 -0.80 -4.91 1.38
N GLY A 163 -0.77 -3.69 1.91
CA GLY A 163 -1.64 -3.25 2.99
C GLY A 163 -3.12 -3.29 2.62
N GLU A 164 -3.45 -3.12 1.34
CA GLU A 164 -4.80 -3.25 0.82
C GLU A 164 -5.35 -4.67 0.99
N ASN A 165 -4.52 -5.69 0.76
CA ASN A 165 -4.91 -7.08 0.99
C ASN A 165 -5.07 -7.37 2.48
N ASN A 166 -4.20 -6.85 3.33
CA ASN A 166 -4.35 -6.92 4.78
C ASN A 166 -5.66 -6.28 5.24
N SER A 167 -5.97 -5.09 4.70
CA SER A 167 -7.21 -4.38 4.99
C SER A 167 -8.43 -5.20 4.59
N LEU A 168 -8.39 -5.84 3.41
CA LEU A 168 -9.46 -6.72 2.96
C LEU A 168 -9.65 -7.92 3.89
N MET A 169 -8.55 -8.57 4.33
CA MET A 169 -8.60 -9.66 5.29
C MET A 169 -9.20 -9.22 6.63
N VAL A 170 -8.83 -8.04 7.12
CA VAL A 170 -9.39 -7.47 8.35
C VAL A 170 -10.89 -7.17 8.21
N ILE A 171 -11.31 -6.52 7.11
CA ILE A 171 -12.71 -6.19 6.84
C ILE A 171 -13.56 -7.45 6.73
N THR A 172 -13.07 -8.45 6.03
CA THR A 172 -13.82 -9.71 5.77
C THR A 172 -13.67 -10.73 6.90
N ARG A 173 -12.76 -10.51 7.84
CA ARG A 173 -12.34 -11.45 8.90
C ARG A 173 -11.92 -12.82 8.34
N ASN A 174 -11.41 -12.86 7.12
CA ASN A 174 -10.97 -14.06 6.44
C ASN A 174 -9.44 -14.10 6.33
N TYR A 175 -8.81 -14.91 7.16
CA TYR A 175 -7.37 -15.09 7.23
C TYR A 175 -6.93 -16.51 6.83
N ALA A 176 -7.76 -17.23 6.09
CA ALA A 176 -7.50 -18.62 5.72
C ALA A 176 -6.33 -18.71 4.72
N GLY A 177 -5.19 -19.23 5.13
CA GLY A 177 -4.01 -19.43 4.27
C GLY A 177 -4.30 -20.19 2.97
N PRO A 178 -5.06 -21.30 3.00
CA PRO A 178 -5.45 -22.01 1.77
C PRO A 178 -6.26 -21.14 0.79
N ALA A 179 -7.11 -20.24 1.30
CA ALA A 179 -7.88 -19.33 0.44
C ALA A 179 -6.95 -18.31 -0.25
N LEU A 180 -5.96 -17.78 0.46
CA LEU A 180 -4.97 -16.85 -0.10
C LEU A 180 -4.11 -17.53 -1.18
N LEU A 181 -3.63 -18.75 -0.91
CA LEU A 181 -2.87 -19.53 -1.88
C LEU A 181 -3.69 -19.81 -3.15
N THR A 182 -4.94 -20.24 -2.98
CA THR A 182 -5.84 -20.51 -4.10
C THR A 182 -6.13 -19.24 -4.90
N ALA A 183 -6.32 -18.10 -4.23
CA ALA A 183 -6.50 -16.80 -4.87
C ALA A 183 -5.28 -16.42 -5.71
N GLY A 184 -4.07 -16.64 -5.22
CA GLY A 184 -2.83 -16.41 -5.97
C GLY A 184 -2.75 -17.27 -7.24
N VAL A 185 -3.06 -18.56 -7.13
CA VAL A 185 -3.09 -19.46 -8.30
C VAL A 185 -4.15 -19.03 -9.32
N ILE A 186 -5.35 -18.68 -8.85
CA ILE A 186 -6.42 -18.18 -9.73
C ILE A 186 -5.97 -16.87 -10.42
N ALA A 187 -5.39 -15.93 -9.68
CA ALA A 187 -4.90 -14.67 -10.24
C ALA A 187 -3.85 -14.91 -11.34
N MET A 188 -2.94 -15.86 -11.10
CA MET A 188 -1.93 -16.26 -12.08
C MET A 188 -2.58 -16.80 -13.37
N VAL A 189 -3.59 -17.66 -13.27
CA VAL A 189 -4.33 -18.19 -14.43
C VAL A 189 -5.11 -17.08 -15.15
N LEU A 190 -5.78 -16.20 -14.38
CA LEU A 190 -6.53 -15.08 -14.95
C LEU A 190 -5.64 -14.07 -15.68
N GLY A 191 -4.38 -13.95 -15.29
CA GLY A 191 -3.39 -13.10 -15.96
C GLY A 191 -3.12 -13.46 -17.41
N PHE A 192 -3.43 -14.70 -17.85
CA PHE A 192 -3.32 -15.14 -19.24
C PHE A 192 -4.54 -14.77 -20.09
N ILE A 193 -5.62 -14.27 -19.50
CA ILE A 193 -6.88 -13.95 -20.20
C ILE A 193 -6.87 -12.47 -20.62
N GLY A 194 -6.61 -12.20 -21.91
CA GLY A 194 -6.55 -10.84 -22.45
C GLY A 194 -7.81 -10.01 -22.21
N PRO A 195 -9.03 -10.49 -22.54
CA PRO A 195 -10.25 -9.74 -22.29
C PRO A 195 -10.49 -9.34 -20.83
N LEU A 196 -10.00 -10.13 -19.87
CA LEU A 196 -10.09 -9.77 -18.45
C LEU A 196 -9.15 -8.59 -18.14
N ALA A 197 -7.94 -8.59 -18.71
CA ALA A 197 -7.01 -7.48 -18.59
C ALA A 197 -7.61 -6.18 -19.17
N GLU A 198 -8.27 -6.28 -20.34
CA GLU A 198 -8.99 -5.16 -20.94
C GLU A 198 -10.12 -4.64 -20.02
N ALA A 199 -10.90 -5.54 -19.44
CA ALA A 199 -11.96 -5.17 -18.50
C ALA A 199 -11.41 -4.43 -17.27
N ILE A 200 -10.31 -4.92 -16.70
CA ILE A 200 -9.64 -4.27 -15.56
C ILE A 200 -9.08 -2.89 -15.99
N ASN A 201 -8.43 -2.81 -17.13
CA ASN A 201 -7.88 -1.56 -17.65
C ASN A 201 -8.97 -0.54 -18.07
N SER A 202 -10.20 -0.98 -18.29
CA SER A 202 -11.34 -0.11 -18.57
C SER A 202 -11.90 0.58 -17.32
N ILE A 203 -11.51 0.13 -16.12
CA ILE A 203 -11.97 0.72 -14.86
C ILE A 203 -11.47 2.16 -14.78
N PRO A 204 -12.37 3.15 -14.68
CA PRO A 204 -11.97 4.54 -14.57
C PRO A 204 -11.11 4.79 -13.32
N THR A 205 -10.08 5.61 -13.46
CA THR A 205 -9.21 5.98 -12.31
C THR A 205 -9.98 6.68 -11.19
N ALA A 206 -11.13 7.27 -11.48
CA ALA A 206 -12.04 7.80 -10.46
C ALA A 206 -12.57 6.69 -9.53
N VAL A 207 -12.91 5.53 -10.07
CA VAL A 207 -13.37 4.36 -9.30
C VAL A 207 -12.23 3.81 -8.44
N SER A 208 -11.08 3.58 -9.06
CA SER A 208 -9.89 3.11 -8.34
C SER A 208 -9.45 4.12 -7.26
N GLY A 209 -9.55 5.42 -7.54
CA GLY A 209 -9.28 6.48 -6.57
C GLY A 209 -10.23 6.46 -5.38
N GLY A 210 -11.54 6.26 -5.61
CA GLY A 210 -12.52 6.11 -4.54
C GLY A 210 -12.25 4.91 -3.63
N LEU A 211 -11.88 3.76 -4.22
CA LEU A 211 -11.46 2.58 -3.46
C LEU A 211 -10.16 2.83 -2.69
N ALA A 212 -9.18 3.46 -3.32
CA ALA A 212 -7.89 3.77 -2.71
C ALA A 212 -8.06 4.67 -1.48
N ILE A 213 -8.89 5.71 -1.55
CA ILE A 213 -9.18 6.58 -0.40
C ILE A 213 -9.70 5.75 0.78
N TYR A 214 -10.63 4.82 0.53
CA TYR A 214 -11.17 3.96 1.58
C TYR A 214 -10.11 3.01 2.15
N LEU A 215 -9.39 2.29 1.28
CA LEU A 215 -8.40 1.29 1.69
C LEU A 215 -7.20 1.93 2.42
N PHE A 216 -6.67 3.04 1.92
CA PHE A 216 -5.58 3.76 2.60
C PHE A 216 -6.04 4.35 3.95
N GLY A 217 -7.31 4.76 4.05
CA GLY A 217 -7.90 5.12 5.33
C GLY A 217 -7.90 3.96 6.33
N VAL A 218 -8.27 2.75 5.87
CA VAL A 218 -8.24 1.53 6.70
C VAL A 218 -6.80 1.16 7.09
N ILE A 219 -5.84 1.25 6.16
CA ILE A 219 -4.42 1.02 6.45
C ILE A 219 -3.91 2.01 7.51
N GLY A 220 -4.27 3.29 7.38
CA GLY A 220 -3.92 4.31 8.37
C GLY A 220 -4.46 4.00 9.76
N MET A 221 -5.72 3.55 9.86
CA MET A 221 -6.31 3.10 11.12
C MET A 221 -5.65 1.85 11.69
N GLN A 222 -5.21 0.92 10.85
CA GLN A 222 -4.42 -0.23 11.28
C GLN A 222 -3.06 0.19 11.85
N GLY A 223 -2.41 1.20 11.27
CA GLY A 223 -1.20 1.80 11.82
C GLY A 223 -1.41 2.40 13.21
N ILE A 224 -2.54 3.09 13.42
CA ILE A 224 -2.92 3.59 14.75
C ILE A 224 -3.17 2.43 15.73
N ALA A 225 -3.87 1.38 15.30
CA ALA A 225 -4.11 0.21 16.13
C ALA A 225 -2.79 -0.47 16.55
N LEU A 226 -1.80 -0.51 15.65
CA LEU A 226 -0.46 -1.02 15.96
C LEU A 226 0.25 -0.15 17.01
N MET A 227 0.20 1.17 16.88
CA MET A 227 0.76 2.08 17.89
C MET A 227 0.12 1.88 19.26
N MET A 228 -1.19 1.64 19.31
CA MET A 228 -1.92 1.35 20.55
C MET A 228 -1.51 0.00 21.15
N ALA A 229 -1.38 -1.05 20.33
CA ALA A 229 -0.95 -2.37 20.76
C ALA A 229 0.47 -2.36 21.35
N GLU A 230 1.37 -1.61 20.73
CA GLU A 230 2.74 -1.41 21.20
C GLU A 230 2.85 -0.38 22.34
N LYS A 231 1.74 0.16 22.80
CA LYS A 231 1.69 1.14 23.91
C LYS A 231 2.60 2.34 23.67
N VAL A 232 2.66 2.82 22.42
CA VAL A 232 3.44 4.00 22.07
C VAL A 232 2.94 5.19 22.85
N ASN A 233 3.82 5.79 23.67
CA ASN A 233 3.46 6.94 24.50
C ASN A 233 3.57 8.25 23.70
N LEU A 234 2.48 8.70 23.11
CA LEU A 234 2.44 9.96 22.35
C LEU A 234 2.56 11.22 23.24
N TYR A 235 2.51 11.07 24.57
CA TYR A 235 2.82 12.17 25.49
C TYR A 235 4.32 12.32 25.75
N ASP A 236 5.14 11.35 25.33
CA ASP A 236 6.59 11.50 25.32
C ASP A 236 7.00 12.43 24.18
N PRO A 237 7.61 13.59 24.46
CA PRO A 237 8.02 14.56 23.44
C PRO A 237 8.93 13.97 22.36
N ARG A 238 9.71 12.95 22.70
CA ARG A 238 10.59 12.24 21.79
C ARG A 238 9.81 11.43 20.76
N GLN A 239 8.88 10.59 21.22
CA GLN A 239 8.06 9.76 20.34
C GLN A 239 7.15 10.64 19.47
N LEU A 240 6.60 11.69 20.06
CA LEU A 240 5.80 12.67 19.34
C LEU A 240 6.59 13.36 18.23
N ALA A 241 7.83 13.82 18.51
CA ALA A 241 8.66 14.51 17.53
C ALA A 241 9.09 13.60 16.39
N ILE A 242 9.47 12.35 16.68
CA ILE A 242 9.82 11.35 15.66
C ILE A 242 8.61 11.04 14.77
N GLY A 243 7.45 10.78 15.37
CA GLY A 243 6.21 10.53 14.64
C GLY A 243 5.81 11.71 13.76
N ALA A 244 5.92 12.94 14.26
CA ALA A 244 5.62 14.13 13.48
C ALA A 244 6.53 14.27 12.24
N ILE A 245 7.83 13.99 12.36
CA ILE A 245 8.77 14.02 11.25
C ILE A 245 8.42 12.95 10.20
N ILE A 246 8.13 11.72 10.64
CA ILE A 246 7.75 10.63 9.73
C ILE A 246 6.50 11.01 8.95
N LEU A 247 5.46 11.53 9.62
CA LEU A 247 4.21 11.89 8.98
C LEU A 247 4.35 13.08 8.03
N ILE A 248 5.04 14.16 8.46
CA ILE A 248 5.15 15.35 7.62
C ILE A 248 6.05 15.12 6.40
N VAL A 249 7.13 14.36 6.55
CA VAL A 249 8.03 14.06 5.44
C VAL A 249 7.44 12.98 4.54
N GLY A 250 6.93 11.89 5.10
CA GLY A 250 6.38 10.78 4.33
C GLY A 250 5.10 11.17 3.60
N ILE A 251 4.07 11.59 4.33
CA ILE A 251 2.77 11.92 3.75
C ILE A 251 2.79 13.31 3.13
N GLY A 252 3.24 14.32 3.88
CA GLY A 252 3.29 15.70 3.39
C GLY A 252 4.23 15.87 2.20
N GLY A 253 5.37 15.20 2.21
CA GLY A 253 6.30 15.18 1.08
C GLY A 253 5.73 14.49 -0.15
N ASN A 254 5.01 13.37 0.04
CA ASN A 254 4.38 12.65 -1.08
C ASN A 254 3.25 13.45 -1.74
N ILE A 255 2.52 14.25 -0.98
CA ILE A 255 1.44 15.10 -1.51
C ILE A 255 1.98 16.43 -2.05
N GLY A 256 2.95 17.02 -1.36
CA GLY A 256 3.43 18.39 -1.64
C GLY A 256 4.41 18.50 -2.80
N PHE A 257 5.05 17.42 -3.22
CA PHE A 257 6.04 17.44 -4.30
C PHE A 257 5.61 16.56 -5.48
N PRO A 258 5.93 16.99 -6.73
CA PRO A 258 5.56 16.24 -7.93
C PRO A 258 6.08 14.80 -7.88
N GLY A 259 5.19 13.84 -8.09
CA GLY A 259 5.52 12.42 -8.07
C GLY A 259 5.94 11.87 -6.70
N GLY A 260 5.80 12.64 -5.61
CA GLY A 260 6.21 12.21 -4.28
C GLY A 260 7.73 12.21 -4.06
N PHE A 261 8.49 12.97 -4.89
CA PHE A 261 9.94 13.05 -4.80
C PHE A 261 10.40 14.38 -4.19
N LEU A 262 11.18 14.29 -3.11
CA LEU A 262 11.78 15.45 -2.45
C LEU A 262 13.02 15.94 -3.23
N PRO A 263 13.10 17.21 -3.63
CA PRO A 263 14.23 17.75 -4.35
C PRO A 263 15.39 18.03 -3.40
N ILE A 264 16.13 16.99 -2.98
CA ILE A 264 17.29 17.11 -2.10
C ILE A 264 18.54 17.33 -2.96
N PRO A 265 19.18 18.53 -2.95
CA PRO A 265 20.26 18.87 -3.87
C PRO A 265 21.50 17.98 -3.76
N LEU A 266 21.79 17.49 -2.55
CA LEU A 266 23.02 16.73 -2.24
C LEU A 266 23.17 15.44 -3.04
N LEU A 267 22.06 14.88 -3.55
CA LEU A 267 22.01 13.56 -4.14
C LEU A 267 21.39 13.56 -5.55
N GLN A 268 21.23 14.73 -6.17
CA GLN A 268 20.71 14.85 -7.54
C GLN A 268 21.53 14.10 -8.59
N GLY A 269 22.82 13.87 -8.33
CA GLY A 269 23.67 13.06 -9.22
C GLY A 269 23.29 11.60 -9.27
N ILE A 270 22.70 11.06 -8.19
CA ILE A 270 22.24 9.66 -8.10
C ILE A 270 20.73 9.56 -8.35
N PHE A 271 19.99 10.56 -7.88
CA PHE A 271 18.52 10.63 -7.99
C PHE A 271 18.10 11.92 -8.72
N PRO A 272 18.12 11.93 -10.06
CA PRO A 272 17.76 13.12 -10.83
C PRO A 272 16.34 13.61 -10.54
N SER A 273 15.41 12.69 -10.26
CA SER A 273 14.01 12.99 -9.93
C SER A 273 13.79 13.40 -8.47
N GLY A 274 14.80 13.29 -7.61
CA GLY A 274 14.67 13.49 -6.16
C GLY A 274 14.52 12.20 -5.35
N TRP A 275 14.40 12.35 -4.04
CA TRP A 275 14.25 11.24 -3.11
C TRP A 275 12.79 10.91 -2.86
N PRO A 276 12.39 9.62 -2.84
CA PRO A 276 11.04 9.22 -2.47
C PRO A 276 10.71 9.71 -1.06
N ALA A 277 9.62 10.47 -0.91
CA ALA A 277 9.25 11.09 0.35
C ALA A 277 8.99 10.06 1.46
N ILE A 278 8.32 8.95 1.12
CA ILE A 278 7.99 7.89 2.07
C ILE A 278 9.27 7.24 2.62
N ALA A 279 10.21 6.87 1.74
CA ALA A 279 11.50 6.32 2.16
C ALA A 279 12.30 7.31 3.01
N THR A 280 12.30 8.58 2.62
CA THR A 280 12.96 9.64 3.38
C THR A 280 12.37 9.79 4.78
N GLY A 281 11.04 9.75 4.91
CA GLY A 281 10.35 9.78 6.20
C GLY A 281 10.75 8.61 7.11
N ALA A 282 10.80 7.39 6.56
CA ALA A 282 11.21 6.20 7.30
C ALA A 282 12.67 6.29 7.77
N VAL A 283 13.60 6.66 6.86
CA VAL A 283 15.02 6.82 7.18
C VAL A 283 15.23 7.89 8.26
N LEU A 284 14.59 9.05 8.12
CA LEU A 284 14.67 10.11 9.12
C LEU A 284 14.15 9.65 10.48
N GLY A 285 13.01 8.94 10.50
CA GLY A 285 12.48 8.38 11.73
C GLY A 285 13.45 7.46 12.45
N ILE A 286 14.08 6.55 11.72
CA ILE A 286 15.12 5.66 12.25
C ILE A 286 16.31 6.46 12.77
N LEU A 287 16.84 7.40 11.97
CA LEU A 287 17.98 8.22 12.34
C LEU A 287 17.71 9.07 13.59
N PHE A 288 16.55 9.74 13.66
CA PHE A 288 16.19 10.52 14.84
C PHE A 288 15.96 9.65 16.07
N ASN A 289 15.41 8.45 15.91
CA ASN A 289 15.31 7.50 17.01
C ASN A 289 16.69 7.04 17.51
N LEU A 290 17.62 6.72 16.61
CA LEU A 290 18.98 6.36 16.97
C LEU A 290 19.70 7.53 17.65
N PHE A 291 19.57 8.75 17.10
CA PHE A 291 20.16 9.97 17.68
C PHE A 291 19.65 10.22 19.09
N THR A 292 18.35 10.20 19.31
CA THR A 292 17.77 10.43 20.64
C THR A 292 18.09 9.32 21.63
N ASN A 293 18.33 8.08 21.16
CA ASN A 293 18.83 7.00 22.00
C ASN A 293 20.30 7.18 22.40
N ALA A 294 21.13 7.68 21.47
CA ALA A 294 22.55 7.97 21.74
C ALA A 294 22.72 9.18 22.68
N PHE A 295 21.90 10.22 22.48
CA PHE A 295 21.94 11.46 23.24
C PHE A 295 20.68 11.61 24.10
N LYS A 296 20.56 10.80 25.17
CA LYS A 296 19.41 10.87 26.08
C LYS A 296 19.30 12.27 26.71
N PRO A 297 18.12 12.91 26.64
CA PRO A 297 17.87 14.18 27.29
C PRO A 297 18.14 14.11 28.79
N SER A 298 18.60 15.20 29.40
CA SER A 298 18.96 15.27 30.83
C SER A 298 17.79 14.91 31.79
N THR A 299 16.56 15.20 31.40
CA THR A 299 15.32 14.83 32.13
C THR A 299 15.10 13.32 32.22
N GLU A 300 15.47 12.56 31.21
CA GLU A 300 15.34 11.10 31.22
C GLU A 300 16.45 10.44 32.05
N ARG A 301 17.64 11.05 32.06
CA ARG A 301 18.76 10.63 32.94
C ARG A 301 18.43 10.82 34.41
N ALA A 302 17.76 11.92 34.78
CA ALA A 302 17.35 12.19 36.15
C ALA A 302 16.31 11.17 36.67
N ASN A 303 15.38 10.74 35.81
CA ASN A 303 14.36 9.75 36.18
C ASN A 303 14.90 8.30 36.33
N ILE A 304 16.02 8.00 35.66
CA ILE A 304 16.69 6.69 35.80
C ILE A 304 17.50 6.63 37.10
N LEU A 305 18.04 7.76 37.54
CA LEU A 305 18.81 7.85 38.79
C LEU A 305 17.91 7.92 40.05
N ASN A 306 16.61 8.24 39.87
CA ASN A 306 15.62 8.31 40.95
C ASN A 306 14.72 7.08 41.07
N LYS A 307 14.97 6.01 40.30
CA LYS A 307 14.38 4.69 40.44
C LYS A 307 15.42 3.69 40.93
#